data_546ed33f007964588c618fd75a59fcd6
#
_entry.id   546ed33f007964588c618fd75a59fcd6
#
_cell.length_a   1.000
_cell.length_b   1.000
_cell.length_c   1.000
_cell.angle_alpha   90.00
_cell.angle_beta   90.00
_cell.angle_gamma   90.00
#
_symmetry.space_group_name_H-M   'P 1'
#
loop_
_entity.id
_entity.type
_entity.pdbx_description
1 polymer ?
#
loop_
_entity_poly.entity_id
_entity_poly.type
_entity_poly.pdbx_seq_one_letter_code
_entity_poly.pdbx_strand_id
1 'polypeptide(L)'
;MSAAWFTMSVLPLSSQEKVWTLTDCIDYALNENIQVRKADVSLSVGEISLQQARDNRWPGVSASLGENIGWQQVTDTYGETSFEGSSRTNASLSSSVTLFSGFQTQNEIRQAEMSYKGLQYSKTETEENVTLNIMSAYLQVLYAEEQVANSRNQADATREELALAGERLGLGAIANSDYLQVKTQLASEEVTLTNAINNLKIAKVTLMQLMEYPVDESFDIARPDIDSIISVAPAADAVSVYQEALQVKPQIKSAEVNRESAEINLDIAKGGYFPSLSLNAGMSTGFTEAAEMGSQLKSGFSPSLGLSVSIPVFRNNQNKSSVARARYGITTAALDELNTRNQLRKEVEQAVLDAQSAGISYEAAVNQYEASIETYNVAEEKFKLGAMNSVDFLIQKTNLTSAESNLLQAKYKLVYSYKIIDFYRGIPLSF
;
A
#
# COMPACT_ATOMS: atom_id res chain seq x y z
N MET A 1 27.59 42.34 -41.07
CA MET A 1 26.17 41.97 -40.92
C MET A 1 25.91 40.72 -41.76
N SER A 2 25.94 39.54 -41.13
CA SER A 2 25.50 38.31 -41.78
C SER A 2 24.73 37.50 -40.72
N ALA A 3 23.41 37.44 -40.91
CA ALA A 3 22.49 36.73 -40.06
C ALA A 3 22.51 35.23 -40.45
N ALA A 4 23.00 34.39 -39.54
CA ALA A 4 22.92 32.96 -39.69
C ALA A 4 21.55 32.48 -39.17
N TRP A 5 20.69 31.98 -40.07
CA TRP A 5 19.43 31.31 -39.76
C TRP A 5 19.74 29.89 -39.27
N PHE A 6 19.47 29.64 -37.99
CA PHE A 6 19.52 28.31 -37.44
C PHE A 6 18.16 27.63 -37.68
N THR A 7 18.09 26.79 -38.69
CA THR A 7 16.93 25.92 -38.93
C THR A 7 16.98 24.76 -37.91
N MET A 8 16.14 24.87 -36.91
CA MET A 8 15.92 23.81 -35.94
C MET A 8 15.03 22.74 -36.63
N SER A 9 15.66 21.68 -37.14
CA SER A 9 14.96 20.49 -37.63
C SER A 9 14.32 19.77 -36.45
N VAL A 10 13.02 19.94 -36.28
CA VAL A 10 12.19 19.10 -35.39
C VAL A 10 12.10 17.72 -36.05
N LEU A 11 12.92 16.79 -35.58
CA LEU A 11 12.73 15.38 -35.88
C LEU A 11 11.40 14.95 -35.21
N PRO A 12 10.47 14.32 -35.96
CA PRO A 12 9.30 13.72 -35.35
C PRO A 12 9.82 12.60 -34.44
N LEU A 13 9.67 12.75 -33.11
CA LEU A 13 9.72 11.63 -32.20
C LEU A 13 8.56 10.73 -32.60
N SER A 14 8.85 9.69 -33.36
CA SER A 14 7.97 8.54 -33.49
C SER A 14 7.87 7.94 -32.07
N SER A 15 6.81 8.26 -31.37
CA SER A 15 6.46 7.55 -30.15
C SER A 15 6.14 6.12 -30.57
N GLN A 16 7.11 5.21 -30.49
CA GLN A 16 6.77 3.81 -30.44
C GLN A 16 5.81 3.65 -29.28
N GLU A 17 4.59 3.20 -29.58
CA GLU A 17 3.62 2.85 -28.54
C GLU A 17 4.33 1.87 -27.59
N LYS A 18 4.55 2.29 -26.34
CA LYS A 18 5.24 1.48 -25.35
C LYS A 18 4.28 0.37 -24.95
N VAL A 19 4.60 -0.86 -25.32
CA VAL A 19 3.90 -2.05 -24.84
C VAL A 19 4.42 -2.35 -23.41
N TRP A 20 3.54 -2.28 -22.42
CA TRP A 20 3.88 -2.41 -21.02
C TRP A 20 3.94 -3.89 -20.59
N THR A 21 5.10 -4.34 -20.11
CA THR A 21 5.21 -5.64 -19.43
C THR A 21 4.70 -5.53 -17.98
N LEU A 22 4.44 -6.68 -17.33
CA LEU A 22 4.09 -6.68 -15.91
C LEU A 22 5.18 -6.00 -15.05
N THR A 23 6.44 -6.31 -15.33
CA THR A 23 7.57 -5.70 -14.62
C THR A 23 7.62 -4.19 -14.81
N ASP A 24 7.43 -3.69 -16.04
CA ASP A 24 7.34 -2.24 -16.29
C ASP A 24 6.22 -1.57 -15.51
N CYS A 25 5.05 -2.24 -15.43
CA CYS A 25 3.90 -1.73 -14.68
C CYS A 25 4.20 -1.66 -13.17
N ILE A 26 4.83 -2.70 -12.63
CA ILE A 26 5.22 -2.76 -11.21
C ILE A 26 6.25 -1.68 -10.91
N ASP A 27 7.33 -1.59 -11.70
CA ASP A 27 8.40 -0.60 -11.49
C ASP A 27 7.86 0.83 -11.56
N TYR A 28 6.98 1.11 -12.51
CA TYR A 28 6.35 2.42 -12.61
C TYR A 28 5.46 2.72 -11.40
N ALA A 29 4.62 1.74 -10.99
CA ALA A 29 3.75 1.88 -9.84
C ALA A 29 4.53 2.08 -8.53
N LEU A 30 5.62 1.36 -8.30
CA LEU A 30 6.45 1.52 -7.10
C LEU A 30 7.06 2.94 -6.99
N ASN A 31 7.30 3.61 -8.11
CA ASN A 31 7.82 4.98 -8.13
C ASN A 31 6.73 6.05 -8.00
N GLU A 32 5.54 5.82 -8.56
CA GLU A 32 4.52 6.87 -8.71
C GLU A 32 3.31 6.68 -7.81
N ASN A 33 3.03 5.46 -7.34
CA ASN A 33 1.82 5.14 -6.58
C ASN A 33 1.73 5.94 -5.28
N ILE A 34 0.58 6.55 -5.05
CA ILE A 34 0.31 7.42 -3.89
C ILE A 34 0.50 6.67 -2.56
N GLN A 35 0.20 5.37 -2.47
CA GLN A 35 0.36 4.61 -1.22
C GLN A 35 1.84 4.42 -0.89
N VAL A 36 2.68 4.12 -1.89
CA VAL A 36 4.14 4.01 -1.72
C VAL A 36 4.72 5.37 -1.33
N ARG A 37 4.34 6.44 -2.02
CA ARG A 37 4.78 7.81 -1.67
C ARG A 37 4.35 8.23 -0.25
N LYS A 38 3.17 7.83 0.22
CA LYS A 38 2.75 8.05 1.62
C LYS A 38 3.63 7.27 2.59
N ALA A 39 3.99 6.04 2.26
CA ALA A 39 4.91 5.24 3.08
C ALA A 39 6.31 5.87 3.14
N ASP A 40 6.81 6.44 2.03
CA ASP A 40 8.07 7.20 1.99
C ASP A 40 8.04 8.45 2.88
N VAL A 41 6.94 9.20 2.84
CA VAL A 41 6.75 10.36 3.73
C VAL A 41 6.73 9.90 5.20
N SER A 42 6.04 8.79 5.51
CA SER A 42 6.01 8.25 6.87
C SER A 42 7.39 7.80 7.34
N LEU A 43 8.18 7.20 6.45
CA LEU A 43 9.57 6.82 6.72
C LEU A 43 10.44 8.06 6.99
N SER A 44 10.29 9.13 6.20
CA SER A 44 11.00 10.39 6.40
C SER A 44 10.63 11.05 7.73
N VAL A 45 9.37 11.02 8.14
CA VAL A 45 8.93 11.49 9.47
C VAL A 45 9.54 10.64 10.57
N GLY A 46 9.64 9.32 10.37
CA GLY A 46 10.32 8.42 11.30
C GLY A 46 11.81 8.73 11.46
N GLU A 47 12.50 9.07 10.36
CA GLU A 47 13.90 9.48 10.38
C GLU A 47 14.11 10.78 11.17
N ILE A 48 13.23 11.78 10.95
CA ILE A 48 13.23 13.03 11.74
C ILE A 48 13.01 12.73 13.22
N SER A 49 12.10 11.81 13.56
CA SER A 49 11.83 11.42 14.94
C SER A 49 13.02 10.74 15.60
N LEU A 50 13.74 9.89 14.86
CA LEU A 50 14.99 9.28 15.31
C LEU A 50 16.08 10.33 15.52
N GLN A 51 16.21 11.27 14.59
CA GLN A 51 17.17 12.38 14.74
C GLN A 51 16.84 13.24 15.95
N GLN A 52 15.55 13.56 16.16
CA GLN A 52 15.10 14.30 17.35
C GLN A 52 15.43 13.55 18.65
N ALA A 53 15.26 12.23 18.69
CA ALA A 53 15.64 11.42 19.85
C ALA A 53 17.16 11.49 20.14
N ARG A 54 17.98 11.51 19.08
CA ARG A 54 19.43 11.69 19.18
C ARG A 54 19.81 13.11 19.64
N ASP A 55 19.09 14.11 19.17
CA ASP A 55 19.35 15.52 19.48
C ASP A 55 18.91 15.89 20.91
N ASN A 56 18.00 15.14 21.53
CA ASN A 56 17.62 15.31 22.93
C ASN A 56 18.79 15.15 23.93
N ARG A 57 19.97 14.71 23.46
CA ARG A 57 21.21 14.70 24.25
C ARG A 57 21.90 16.06 24.30
N TRP A 58 21.55 16.99 23.43
CA TRP A 58 22.16 18.31 23.36
C TRP A 58 21.45 19.27 24.29
N PRO A 59 22.13 20.32 24.78
CA PRO A 59 21.51 21.33 25.60
C PRO A 59 20.45 22.12 24.82
N GLY A 60 19.27 22.20 25.38
CA GLY A 60 18.24 23.15 24.91
C GLY A 60 18.58 24.55 25.40
N VAL A 61 18.42 25.57 24.53
CA VAL A 61 18.64 26.99 24.88
C VAL A 61 17.32 27.72 24.63
N SER A 62 16.85 28.48 25.65
CA SER A 62 15.65 29.29 25.55
C SER A 62 15.91 30.71 26.08
N ALA A 63 15.35 31.70 25.37
CA ALA A 63 15.35 33.08 25.82
C ALA A 63 13.91 33.46 26.18
N SER A 64 13.73 34.19 27.25
CA SER A 64 12.43 34.75 27.64
C SER A 64 12.54 36.21 27.99
N LEU A 65 11.54 36.99 27.60
CA LEU A 65 11.33 38.39 27.97
C LEU A 65 9.90 38.47 28.52
N GLY A 66 9.80 38.98 29.72
CA GLY A 66 8.50 39.14 30.38
C GLY A 66 8.38 40.49 31.04
N GLU A 67 7.22 41.09 30.97
CA GLU A 67 6.85 42.31 31.72
C GLU A 67 5.73 41.96 32.70
N ASN A 68 5.95 42.33 33.95
CA ASN A 68 4.97 42.19 35.03
C ASN A 68 4.55 43.57 35.52
N ILE A 69 3.30 43.90 35.36
CA ILE A 69 2.69 45.09 35.89
C ILE A 69 1.84 44.66 37.08
N GLY A 70 2.19 45.17 38.24
CA GLY A 70 1.49 44.84 39.48
C GLY A 70 1.08 46.11 40.24
N TRP A 71 0.00 46.04 40.98
CA TRP A 71 -0.42 47.05 41.89
C TRP A 71 -0.43 46.47 43.30
N GLN A 72 0.29 47.13 44.22
CA GLN A 72 0.31 46.72 45.61
C GLN A 72 -0.13 47.85 46.50
N GLN A 73 -0.78 47.51 47.60
CA GLN A 73 -1.10 48.46 48.62
C GLN A 73 0.13 48.70 49.52
N VAL A 74 0.64 49.92 49.51
CA VAL A 74 1.77 50.31 50.32
C VAL A 74 1.26 51.22 51.44
N THR A 75 1.70 50.94 52.66
CA THR A 75 1.36 51.82 53.85
C THR A 75 2.65 52.59 54.17
N ASP A 76 2.54 53.88 54.15
CA ASP A 76 3.68 54.74 54.46
C ASP A 76 3.97 54.79 56.00
N THR A 77 5.02 55.50 56.40
CA THR A 77 5.48 55.63 57.78
C THR A 77 4.49 56.42 58.65
N TYR A 78 3.48 57.08 58.06
CA TYR A 78 2.44 57.83 58.73
C TYR A 78 1.10 57.05 58.80
N GLY A 79 1.05 55.82 58.30
CA GLY A 79 -0.11 54.95 58.30
C GLY A 79 -1.09 55.20 57.14
N GLU A 80 -0.78 56.04 56.17
CA GLU A 80 -1.57 56.19 54.95
C GLU A 80 -1.32 55.06 53.96
N THR A 81 -2.38 54.49 53.42
CA THR A 81 -2.31 53.39 52.44
C THR A 81 -2.65 53.94 51.05
N SER A 82 -1.71 53.70 50.09
CA SER A 82 -1.87 54.01 48.68
C SER A 82 -1.70 52.79 47.84
N PHE A 83 -2.33 52.74 46.65
CA PHE A 83 -2.05 51.71 45.62
C PHE A 83 -0.93 52.22 44.72
N GLU A 84 0.21 51.57 44.79
CA GLU A 84 1.34 51.85 43.91
C GLU A 84 1.42 50.81 42.80
N GLY A 85 1.48 51.29 41.56
CA GLY A 85 1.73 50.46 40.39
C GLY A 85 3.24 50.29 40.23
N SER A 86 3.69 49.11 39.92
CA SER A 86 5.08 48.82 39.51
C SER A 86 5.11 48.03 38.24
N SER A 87 5.95 48.42 37.30
CA SER A 87 6.30 47.63 36.12
C SER A 87 7.72 47.06 36.30
N ARG A 88 7.84 45.75 35.99
CA ARG A 88 9.13 45.06 35.99
C ARG A 88 9.28 44.26 34.71
N THR A 89 10.27 44.62 33.94
CA THR A 89 10.72 43.84 32.77
C THR A 89 11.85 42.89 33.19
N ASN A 90 11.74 41.62 32.83
CA ASN A 90 12.73 40.58 33.07
C ASN A 90 13.15 39.95 31.75
N ALA A 91 14.43 39.86 31.52
CA ALA A 91 14.99 39.09 30.38
C ALA A 91 15.85 37.95 30.93
N SER A 92 15.67 36.76 30.39
CA SER A 92 16.49 35.61 30.77
C SER A 92 16.90 34.75 29.57
N LEU A 93 18.05 34.19 29.64
CA LEU A 93 18.54 33.13 28.76
C LEU A 93 18.84 31.93 29.64
N SER A 94 18.28 30.77 29.31
CA SER A 94 18.48 29.53 30.06
C SER A 94 18.86 28.40 29.13
N SER A 95 19.75 27.55 29.63
CA SER A 95 20.16 26.32 28.93
C SER A 95 20.13 25.16 29.91
N SER A 96 19.61 24.02 29.46
CA SER A 96 19.64 22.81 30.28
C SER A 96 20.00 21.58 29.43
N VAL A 97 20.72 20.66 30.04
CA VAL A 97 21.03 19.35 29.44
C VAL A 97 20.99 18.27 30.49
N THR A 98 20.36 17.17 30.16
CA THR A 98 20.36 15.96 30.99
C THR A 98 21.63 15.16 30.74
N LEU A 99 22.51 15.07 31.74
CA LEU A 99 23.76 14.31 31.65
C LEU A 99 23.55 12.82 31.91
N PHE A 100 22.58 12.49 32.78
CA PHE A 100 22.21 11.12 33.12
C PHE A 100 20.76 11.07 33.58
N SER A 101 20.03 10.06 33.09
CA SER A 101 18.61 9.84 33.41
C SER A 101 18.29 8.35 33.62
N GLY A 102 19.21 7.61 34.24
CA GLY A 102 18.99 6.18 34.44
C GLY A 102 18.95 5.38 33.13
N PHE A 103 19.75 5.78 32.14
CA PHE A 103 19.79 5.20 30.78
C PHE A 103 18.52 5.41 29.94
N GLN A 104 17.56 6.22 30.39
CA GLN A 104 16.31 6.46 29.66
C GLN A 104 16.59 7.03 28.29
N THR A 105 17.41 8.10 28.19
CA THR A 105 17.72 8.76 26.91
C THR A 105 18.37 7.80 25.90
N GLN A 106 19.28 6.92 26.36
CA GLN A 106 19.89 5.92 25.48
C GLN A 106 18.86 4.90 24.97
N ASN A 107 17.97 4.45 25.84
CA ASN A 107 16.92 3.50 25.48
C ASN A 107 15.82 4.15 24.64
N GLU A 108 15.50 5.44 24.83
CA GLU A 108 14.60 6.20 23.96
C GLU A 108 15.15 6.30 22.54
N ILE A 109 16.46 6.51 22.37
CA ILE A 109 17.11 6.48 21.05
C ILE A 109 16.99 5.09 20.41
N ARG A 110 17.29 4.02 21.17
CA ARG A 110 17.13 2.65 20.68
C ARG A 110 15.67 2.33 20.31
N GLN A 111 14.71 2.81 21.10
CA GLN A 111 13.30 2.66 20.79
C GLN A 111 12.92 3.40 19.49
N ALA A 112 13.43 4.62 19.28
CA ALA A 112 13.22 5.37 18.04
C ALA A 112 13.88 4.66 16.83
N GLU A 113 15.04 4.01 17.01
CA GLU A 113 15.67 3.17 15.98
C GLU A 113 14.80 1.96 15.60
N MET A 114 14.21 1.28 16.59
CA MET A 114 13.28 0.19 16.32
C MET A 114 12.01 0.69 15.63
N SER A 115 11.47 1.82 16.05
CA SER A 115 10.30 2.43 15.40
C SER A 115 10.59 2.79 13.94
N TYR A 116 11.75 3.38 13.64
CA TYR A 116 12.17 3.66 12.27
C TYR A 116 12.32 2.38 11.44
N LYS A 117 12.92 1.33 12.01
CA LYS A 117 13.05 0.02 11.36
C LYS A 117 11.68 -0.62 11.10
N GLY A 118 10.72 -0.47 12.02
CA GLY A 118 9.33 -0.90 11.81
C GLY A 118 8.68 -0.20 10.62
N LEU A 119 8.92 1.12 10.45
CA LEU A 119 8.42 1.88 9.30
C LEU A 119 9.06 1.43 7.97
N GLN A 120 10.34 1.00 7.97
CA GLN A 120 10.98 0.42 6.78
C GLN A 120 10.24 -0.86 6.34
N TYR A 121 9.93 -1.76 7.27
CA TYR A 121 9.17 -2.96 6.95
C TYR A 121 7.73 -2.66 6.53
N SER A 122 7.08 -1.66 7.12
CA SER A 122 5.74 -1.22 6.71
C SER A 122 5.74 -0.63 5.29
N LYS A 123 6.81 0.09 4.89
CA LYS A 123 6.99 0.53 3.51
C LYS A 123 7.09 -0.67 2.57
N THR A 124 7.95 -1.63 2.87
CA THR A 124 8.11 -2.85 2.05
C THR A 124 6.80 -3.63 1.92
N GLU A 125 6.02 -3.74 3.00
CA GLU A 125 4.68 -4.35 2.97
C GLU A 125 3.73 -3.59 2.03
N THR A 126 3.79 -2.25 2.03
CA THR A 126 3.00 -1.41 1.12
C THR A 126 3.42 -1.63 -0.34
N GLU A 127 4.72 -1.71 -0.63
CA GLU A 127 5.29 -2.03 -1.94
C GLU A 127 4.83 -3.41 -2.44
N GLU A 128 4.87 -4.42 -1.57
CA GLU A 128 4.35 -5.76 -1.87
C GLU A 128 2.85 -5.76 -2.19
N ASN A 129 2.05 -5.03 -1.43
CA ASN A 129 0.60 -4.93 -1.65
C ASN A 129 0.29 -4.22 -2.98
N VAL A 130 1.01 -3.15 -3.32
CA VAL A 130 0.87 -2.47 -4.62
C VAL A 130 1.25 -3.43 -5.75
N THR A 131 2.34 -4.17 -5.61
CA THR A 131 2.78 -5.17 -6.59
C THR A 131 1.71 -6.23 -6.85
N LEU A 132 1.07 -6.76 -5.80
CA LEU A 132 -0.04 -7.71 -5.94
C LEU A 132 -1.25 -7.11 -6.66
N ASN A 133 -1.60 -5.87 -6.33
CA ASN A 133 -2.73 -5.18 -6.97
C ASN A 133 -2.47 -4.94 -8.46
N ILE A 134 -1.25 -4.54 -8.83
CA ILE A 134 -0.84 -4.38 -10.23
C ILE A 134 -0.89 -5.70 -10.97
N MET A 135 -0.36 -6.78 -10.39
CA MET A 135 -0.42 -8.12 -11.00
C MET A 135 -1.87 -8.57 -11.24
N SER A 136 -2.74 -8.39 -10.25
CA SER A 136 -4.17 -8.72 -10.37
C SER A 136 -4.85 -7.92 -11.48
N ALA A 137 -4.61 -6.61 -11.54
CA ALA A 137 -5.18 -5.74 -12.56
C ALA A 137 -4.62 -6.06 -13.96
N TYR A 138 -3.33 -6.39 -14.07
CA TYR A 138 -2.70 -6.80 -15.33
C TYR A 138 -3.34 -8.09 -15.88
N LEU A 139 -3.50 -9.12 -15.03
CA LEU A 139 -4.18 -10.35 -15.41
C LEU A 139 -5.65 -10.10 -15.81
N GLN A 140 -6.32 -9.15 -15.14
CA GLN A 140 -7.68 -8.76 -15.50
C GLN A 140 -7.75 -8.10 -16.88
N VAL A 141 -6.74 -7.32 -17.29
CA VAL A 141 -6.67 -6.77 -18.66
C VAL A 141 -6.47 -7.89 -19.68
N LEU A 142 -5.54 -8.82 -19.43
CA LEU A 142 -5.32 -9.98 -20.31
C LEU A 142 -6.58 -10.82 -20.48
N TYR A 143 -7.26 -11.13 -19.37
CA TYR A 143 -8.55 -11.83 -19.38
C TYR A 143 -9.60 -11.09 -20.23
N ALA A 144 -9.72 -9.78 -20.04
CA ALA A 144 -10.68 -8.97 -20.79
C ALA A 144 -10.35 -8.88 -22.30
N GLU A 145 -9.06 -8.88 -22.68
CA GLU A 145 -8.65 -8.92 -24.08
C GLU A 145 -9.03 -10.24 -24.76
N GLU A 146 -8.79 -11.38 -24.11
CA GLU A 146 -9.22 -12.68 -24.65
C GLU A 146 -10.75 -12.77 -24.72
N GLN A 147 -11.47 -12.22 -23.71
CA GLN A 147 -12.93 -12.17 -23.74
C GLN A 147 -13.48 -11.35 -24.92
N VAL A 148 -12.84 -10.22 -25.26
CA VAL A 148 -13.20 -9.44 -26.46
C VAL A 148 -12.94 -10.24 -27.72
N ALA A 149 -11.80 -10.92 -27.83
CA ALA A 149 -11.47 -11.75 -29.00
C ALA A 149 -12.52 -12.88 -29.19
N ASN A 150 -12.86 -13.59 -28.12
CA ASN A 150 -13.87 -14.66 -28.15
C ASN A 150 -15.26 -14.13 -28.52
N SER A 151 -15.70 -13.04 -27.90
CA SER A 151 -17.01 -12.43 -28.21
C SER A 151 -17.09 -11.90 -29.64
N ARG A 152 -15.97 -11.41 -30.20
CA ARG A 152 -15.88 -10.96 -31.59
C ARG A 152 -16.00 -12.14 -32.55
N ASN A 153 -15.22 -13.20 -32.35
CA ASN A 153 -15.25 -14.40 -33.18
C ASN A 153 -16.66 -14.99 -33.18
N GLN A 154 -17.33 -15.01 -32.02
CA GLN A 154 -18.72 -15.49 -31.89
C GLN A 154 -19.69 -14.66 -32.71
N ALA A 155 -19.65 -13.32 -32.57
CA ALA A 155 -20.54 -12.42 -33.34
C ALA A 155 -20.28 -12.47 -34.84
N ASP A 156 -19.01 -12.61 -35.27
CA ASP A 156 -18.63 -12.74 -36.68
C ASP A 156 -19.15 -14.08 -37.26
N ALA A 157 -18.98 -15.18 -36.55
CA ALA A 157 -19.55 -16.48 -36.97
C ALA A 157 -21.07 -16.45 -37.11
N THR A 158 -21.77 -15.82 -36.13
CA THR A 158 -23.25 -15.71 -36.22
C THR A 158 -23.69 -14.76 -37.33
N ARG A 159 -22.87 -13.78 -37.70
CA ARG A 159 -23.14 -12.90 -38.84
C ARG A 159 -23.09 -13.65 -40.16
N GLU A 160 -22.12 -14.56 -40.32
CA GLU A 160 -22.05 -15.46 -41.46
C GLU A 160 -23.25 -16.43 -41.49
N GLU A 161 -23.64 -17.01 -40.34
CA GLU A 161 -24.83 -17.87 -40.22
C GLU A 161 -26.10 -17.12 -40.61
N LEU A 162 -26.28 -15.87 -40.21
CA LEU A 162 -27.39 -15.02 -40.58
C LEU A 162 -27.49 -14.77 -42.10
N ALA A 163 -26.33 -14.55 -42.74
CA ALA A 163 -26.26 -14.36 -44.19
C ALA A 163 -26.76 -15.66 -44.91
N LEU A 164 -26.23 -16.81 -44.51
CA LEU A 164 -26.68 -18.12 -45.05
C LEU A 164 -28.17 -18.40 -44.78
N ALA A 165 -28.66 -18.05 -43.60
CA ALA A 165 -30.09 -18.20 -43.26
C ALA A 165 -30.95 -17.31 -44.14
N GLY A 166 -30.50 -16.06 -44.48
CA GLY A 166 -31.17 -15.16 -45.36
C GLY A 166 -31.28 -15.69 -46.81
N GLU A 167 -30.23 -16.30 -47.35
CA GLU A 167 -30.25 -16.94 -48.67
C GLU A 167 -31.24 -18.14 -48.68
N ARG A 168 -31.21 -19.00 -47.65
CA ARG A 168 -32.10 -20.14 -47.53
C ARG A 168 -33.55 -19.75 -47.37
N LEU A 169 -33.86 -18.66 -46.63
CA LEU A 169 -35.19 -18.09 -46.55
C LEU A 169 -35.69 -17.59 -47.90
N GLY A 170 -34.84 -16.91 -48.68
CA GLY A 170 -35.14 -16.45 -50.03
C GLY A 170 -35.48 -17.60 -51.01
N LEU A 171 -34.87 -18.77 -50.79
CA LEU A 171 -35.17 -20.03 -51.54
C LEU A 171 -36.35 -20.82 -50.99
N GLY A 172 -36.98 -20.38 -49.90
CA GLY A 172 -38.03 -21.11 -49.21
C GLY A 172 -37.59 -22.39 -48.47
N ALA A 173 -36.27 -22.53 -48.23
CA ALA A 173 -35.66 -23.73 -47.61
C ALA A 173 -35.70 -23.75 -46.07
N ILE A 174 -35.98 -22.62 -45.44
CA ILE A 174 -36.17 -22.49 -43.99
C ILE A 174 -37.39 -21.63 -43.67
N ALA A 175 -37.94 -21.77 -42.43
CA ALA A 175 -39.02 -20.93 -41.96
C ALA A 175 -38.51 -19.52 -41.58
N ASN A 176 -39.36 -18.49 -41.69
CA ASN A 176 -39.04 -17.15 -41.25
C ASN A 176 -38.71 -17.09 -39.73
N SER A 177 -39.30 -17.97 -38.93
CA SER A 177 -38.98 -18.13 -37.50
C SER A 177 -37.48 -18.44 -37.27
N ASP A 178 -36.92 -19.34 -38.08
CA ASP A 178 -35.52 -19.76 -37.95
C ASP A 178 -34.53 -18.59 -38.30
N TYR A 179 -34.86 -17.85 -39.38
CA TYR A 179 -34.09 -16.64 -39.72
C TYR A 179 -34.17 -15.58 -38.61
N LEU A 180 -35.34 -15.31 -38.05
CA LEU A 180 -35.53 -14.34 -36.99
C LEU A 180 -34.80 -14.76 -35.70
N GLN A 181 -34.68 -16.06 -35.45
CA GLN A 181 -33.99 -16.62 -34.30
C GLN A 181 -32.47 -16.37 -34.39
N VAL A 182 -31.85 -16.65 -35.55
CA VAL A 182 -30.41 -16.32 -35.80
C VAL A 182 -30.18 -14.82 -35.71
N LYS A 183 -31.12 -14.00 -36.24
CA LYS A 183 -31.02 -12.54 -36.14
C LYS A 183 -31.09 -12.06 -34.71
N THR A 184 -31.91 -12.65 -33.83
CA THR A 184 -32.00 -12.33 -32.42
C THR A 184 -30.72 -12.74 -31.70
N GLN A 185 -30.17 -13.90 -32.05
CA GLN A 185 -28.89 -14.39 -31.50
C GLN A 185 -27.75 -13.43 -31.81
N LEU A 186 -27.61 -12.98 -33.08
CA LEU A 186 -26.61 -11.98 -33.46
C LEU A 186 -26.72 -10.70 -32.64
N ALA A 187 -27.95 -10.16 -32.50
CA ALA A 187 -28.18 -8.96 -31.69
C ALA A 187 -27.74 -9.13 -30.23
N SER A 188 -27.97 -10.31 -29.64
CA SER A 188 -27.51 -10.63 -28.28
C SER A 188 -25.98 -10.72 -28.19
N GLU A 189 -25.33 -11.32 -29.18
CA GLU A 189 -23.86 -11.43 -29.23
C GLU A 189 -23.18 -10.07 -29.47
N GLU A 190 -23.77 -9.18 -30.28
CA GLU A 190 -23.29 -7.81 -30.45
C GLU A 190 -23.37 -6.99 -29.14
N VAL A 191 -24.40 -7.20 -28.32
CA VAL A 191 -24.47 -6.63 -26.98
C VAL A 191 -23.37 -7.20 -26.08
N THR A 192 -23.14 -8.52 -26.13
CA THR A 192 -22.09 -9.18 -25.37
C THR A 192 -20.70 -8.64 -25.75
N LEU A 193 -20.41 -8.51 -27.05
CA LEU A 193 -19.17 -7.93 -27.55
C LEU A 193 -18.99 -6.47 -27.08
N THR A 194 -20.07 -5.67 -27.15
CA THR A 194 -20.04 -4.29 -26.67
C THR A 194 -19.69 -4.23 -25.18
N ASN A 195 -20.27 -5.09 -24.38
CA ASN A 195 -19.99 -5.19 -22.95
C ASN A 195 -18.54 -5.65 -22.69
N ALA A 196 -18.03 -6.63 -23.45
CA ALA A 196 -16.64 -7.09 -23.34
C ALA A 196 -15.64 -5.96 -23.68
N ILE A 197 -15.88 -5.18 -24.75
CA ILE A 197 -15.06 -4.02 -25.10
C ILE A 197 -15.09 -2.96 -23.99
N ASN A 198 -16.23 -2.70 -23.40
CA ASN A 198 -16.35 -1.74 -22.30
C ASN A 198 -15.60 -2.25 -21.05
N ASN A 199 -15.71 -3.53 -20.71
CA ASN A 199 -15.01 -4.14 -19.60
C ASN A 199 -13.49 -4.09 -19.79
N LEU A 200 -13.00 -4.30 -21.01
CA LEU A 200 -11.57 -4.14 -21.34
C LEU A 200 -11.11 -2.69 -21.10
N LYS A 201 -11.88 -1.71 -21.55
CA LYS A 201 -11.54 -0.29 -21.29
C LYS A 201 -11.49 0.01 -19.80
N ILE A 202 -12.46 -0.48 -19.02
CA ILE A 202 -12.48 -0.32 -17.56
C ILE A 202 -11.26 -1.00 -16.92
N ALA A 203 -10.91 -2.21 -17.35
CA ALA A 203 -9.74 -2.92 -16.81
C ALA A 203 -8.43 -2.15 -17.11
N LYS A 204 -8.25 -1.62 -18.33
CA LYS A 204 -7.10 -0.77 -18.68
C LYS A 204 -7.05 0.50 -17.84
N VAL A 205 -8.17 1.19 -17.66
CA VAL A 205 -8.25 2.39 -16.79
C VAL A 205 -7.92 2.05 -15.35
N THR A 206 -8.39 0.92 -14.83
CA THR A 206 -8.09 0.47 -13.47
C THR A 206 -6.59 0.21 -13.29
N LEU A 207 -5.94 -0.45 -14.25
CA LEU A 207 -4.51 -0.69 -14.21
C LEU A 207 -3.73 0.65 -14.26
N MET A 208 -4.07 1.54 -15.18
CA MET A 208 -3.46 2.88 -15.27
C MET A 208 -3.63 3.67 -13.97
N GLN A 209 -4.82 3.61 -13.34
CA GLN A 209 -5.08 4.27 -12.06
C GLN A 209 -4.22 3.70 -10.93
N LEU A 210 -4.07 2.38 -10.84
CA LEU A 210 -3.21 1.75 -9.84
C LEU A 210 -1.73 2.11 -10.04
N MET A 211 -1.32 2.32 -11.29
CA MET A 211 0.02 2.81 -11.63
C MET A 211 0.18 4.32 -11.41
N GLU A 212 -0.89 5.07 -11.19
CA GLU A 212 -0.92 6.56 -11.27
C GLU A 212 -0.48 7.07 -12.65
N TYR A 213 -0.69 6.26 -13.69
CA TYR A 213 -0.42 6.64 -15.08
C TYR A 213 -1.58 7.44 -15.64
N PRO A 214 -1.33 8.53 -16.38
CA PRO A 214 -2.40 9.31 -17.04
C PRO A 214 -3.24 8.42 -17.96
N VAL A 215 -4.56 8.61 -17.94
CA VAL A 215 -5.45 7.83 -18.80
C VAL A 215 -5.12 8.11 -20.26
N ASP A 216 -4.71 7.07 -20.98
CA ASP A 216 -4.32 7.11 -22.39
C ASP A 216 -5.03 6.00 -23.14
N GLU A 217 -5.68 6.34 -24.26
CA GLU A 217 -6.37 5.39 -25.12
C GLU A 217 -5.39 4.46 -25.88
N SER A 218 -4.14 4.89 -26.06
CA SER A 218 -3.08 4.11 -26.70
C SER A 218 -2.37 3.13 -25.75
N PHE A 219 -2.77 3.09 -24.46
CA PHE A 219 -2.18 2.19 -23.49
C PHE A 219 -2.41 0.72 -23.87
N ASP A 220 -1.31 -0.01 -24.08
CA ASP A 220 -1.36 -1.45 -24.37
C ASP A 220 -0.34 -2.24 -23.55
N ILE A 221 -0.67 -3.51 -23.27
CA ILE A 221 0.14 -4.38 -22.43
C ILE A 221 0.72 -5.57 -23.24
N ALA A 222 1.85 -6.08 -22.79
CA ALA A 222 2.45 -7.27 -23.37
C ALA A 222 1.60 -8.51 -23.05
N ARG A 223 1.52 -9.42 -24.02
CA ARG A 223 0.80 -10.70 -23.87
C ARG A 223 1.82 -11.83 -23.68
N PRO A 224 2.07 -12.23 -22.42
CA PRO A 224 2.95 -13.35 -22.13
C PRO A 224 2.31 -14.68 -22.56
N ASP A 225 3.14 -15.67 -22.75
CA ASP A 225 2.66 -17.05 -22.97
C ASP A 225 2.16 -17.67 -21.66
N ILE A 226 0.85 -17.52 -21.42
CA ILE A 226 0.19 -17.99 -20.21
C ILE A 226 0.21 -19.54 -20.12
N ASP A 227 0.19 -20.24 -21.25
CA ASP A 227 0.15 -21.71 -21.27
C ASP A 227 1.48 -22.31 -20.79
N SER A 228 2.60 -21.62 -21.01
CA SER A 228 3.90 -22.02 -20.46
C SER A 228 3.91 -21.95 -18.92
N ILE A 229 3.23 -20.98 -18.32
CA ILE A 229 3.14 -20.81 -16.86
C ILE A 229 2.32 -21.94 -16.22
N ILE A 230 1.22 -22.31 -16.86
CA ILE A 230 0.32 -23.38 -16.39
C ILE A 230 1.03 -24.74 -16.39
N SER A 231 1.91 -24.99 -17.36
CA SER A 231 2.64 -26.26 -17.50
C SER A 231 3.63 -26.51 -16.35
N VAL A 232 4.06 -25.46 -15.64
CA VAL A 232 5.01 -25.52 -14.53
C VAL A 232 4.25 -25.30 -13.20
N ALA A 233 3.38 -26.27 -12.85
CA ALA A 233 2.66 -26.21 -11.58
C ALA A 233 3.66 -26.22 -10.39
N PRO A 234 3.63 -25.22 -9.48
CA PRO A 234 4.45 -25.28 -8.29
C PRO A 234 4.00 -26.45 -7.41
N ALA A 235 4.90 -27.40 -7.16
CA ALA A 235 4.69 -28.40 -6.11
C ALA A 235 4.77 -27.66 -4.76
N ALA A 236 3.64 -27.12 -4.29
CA ALA A 236 3.58 -26.30 -3.11
C ALA A 236 2.93 -27.09 -1.96
N ASP A 237 3.76 -27.53 -1.01
CA ASP A 237 3.29 -27.92 0.30
C ASP A 237 3.11 -26.66 1.16
N ALA A 238 1.92 -26.49 1.77
CA ALA A 238 1.59 -25.30 2.56
C ALA A 238 2.58 -25.07 3.72
N VAL A 239 3.12 -26.16 4.31
CA VAL A 239 4.10 -26.05 5.40
C VAL A 239 5.42 -25.47 4.89
N SER A 240 5.90 -25.92 3.73
CA SER A 240 7.12 -25.42 3.11
C SER A 240 6.99 -23.93 2.74
N VAL A 241 5.90 -23.57 2.05
CA VAL A 241 5.62 -22.16 1.67
C VAL A 241 5.52 -21.26 2.90
N TYR A 242 4.87 -21.73 3.97
CA TYR A 242 4.80 -20.97 5.23
C TYR A 242 6.17 -20.76 5.88
N GLN A 243 7.04 -21.78 5.88
CA GLN A 243 8.40 -21.64 6.40
C GLN A 243 9.24 -20.62 5.62
N GLU A 244 9.12 -20.63 4.29
CA GLU A 244 9.75 -19.63 3.43
C GLU A 244 9.17 -18.23 3.72
N ALA A 245 7.84 -18.10 3.78
CA ALA A 245 7.14 -16.84 4.04
C ALA A 245 7.54 -16.21 5.39
N LEU A 246 7.73 -17.00 6.45
CA LEU A 246 8.19 -16.51 7.75
C LEU A 246 9.55 -15.80 7.69
N GLN A 247 10.40 -16.15 6.73
CA GLN A 247 11.73 -15.55 6.59
C GLN A 247 11.72 -14.26 5.79
N VAL A 248 10.82 -14.16 4.79
CA VAL A 248 10.85 -13.07 3.82
C VAL A 248 9.79 -12.00 4.06
N LYS A 249 8.64 -12.34 4.67
CA LYS A 249 7.50 -11.42 4.76
C LYS A 249 7.72 -10.27 5.74
N PRO A 250 7.57 -9.00 5.29
CA PRO A 250 7.86 -7.80 6.07
C PRO A 250 6.96 -7.65 7.29
N GLN A 251 5.69 -8.10 7.24
CA GLN A 251 4.78 -8.06 8.40
C GLN A 251 5.30 -8.85 9.60
N ILE A 252 6.00 -9.98 9.38
CA ILE A 252 6.60 -10.75 10.47
C ILE A 252 7.78 -9.98 11.07
N LYS A 253 8.62 -9.40 10.22
CA LYS A 253 9.76 -8.58 10.67
C LYS A 253 9.31 -7.34 11.43
N SER A 254 8.24 -6.70 10.98
CA SER A 254 7.61 -5.57 11.67
C SER A 254 7.10 -5.98 13.06
N ALA A 255 6.43 -7.12 13.19
CA ALA A 255 5.94 -7.63 14.47
C ALA A 255 7.09 -7.98 15.44
N GLU A 256 8.18 -8.59 14.97
CA GLU A 256 9.38 -8.86 15.74
C GLU A 256 10.01 -7.57 16.29
N VAL A 257 10.16 -6.55 15.46
CA VAL A 257 10.70 -5.24 15.84
C VAL A 257 9.79 -4.52 16.85
N ASN A 258 8.46 -4.62 16.70
CA ASN A 258 7.51 -4.06 17.64
C ASN A 258 7.62 -4.72 19.03
N ARG A 259 7.86 -6.03 19.10
CA ARG A 259 8.12 -6.73 20.37
C ARG A 259 9.43 -6.26 20.99
N GLU A 260 10.52 -6.14 20.21
CA GLU A 260 11.80 -5.61 20.69
C GLU A 260 11.64 -4.17 21.22
N SER A 261 10.87 -3.33 20.55
CA SER A 261 10.54 -1.97 21.01
C SER A 261 9.81 -1.99 22.37
N ALA A 262 8.89 -2.94 22.58
CA ALA A 262 8.21 -3.10 23.88
C ALA A 262 9.17 -3.56 24.99
N GLU A 263 10.17 -4.39 24.70
CA GLU A 263 11.22 -4.77 25.63
C GLU A 263 12.09 -3.57 26.02
N ILE A 264 12.48 -2.74 25.07
CA ILE A 264 13.21 -1.49 25.30
C ILE A 264 12.38 -0.52 26.17
N ASN A 265 11.07 -0.44 25.93
CA ASN A 265 10.17 0.39 26.75
C ASN A 265 10.15 -0.06 28.23
N LEU A 266 10.31 -1.35 28.53
CA LEU A 266 10.49 -1.82 29.89
C LEU A 266 11.76 -1.28 30.52
N ASP A 267 12.86 -1.21 29.76
CA ASP A 267 14.13 -0.68 30.27
C ASP A 267 14.06 0.83 30.48
N ILE A 268 13.34 1.57 29.63
CA ILE A 268 13.00 2.98 29.86
C ILE A 268 12.24 3.16 31.17
N ALA A 269 11.21 2.31 31.40
CA ALA A 269 10.40 2.38 32.62
C ALA A 269 11.22 2.06 33.87
N LYS A 270 12.16 1.11 33.81
CA LYS A 270 13.11 0.82 34.89
C LYS A 270 14.06 1.97 35.18
N GLY A 271 14.42 2.76 34.15
CA GLY A 271 15.23 3.96 34.26
C GLY A 271 14.68 4.97 35.28
N GLY A 272 13.35 5.02 35.45
CA GLY A 272 12.70 5.87 36.44
C GLY A 272 12.99 5.58 37.91
N TYR A 273 13.67 4.49 38.23
CA TYR A 273 14.16 4.20 39.59
C TYR A 273 15.56 4.79 39.87
N PHE A 274 16.31 5.18 38.84
CA PHE A 274 17.64 5.73 38.99
C PHE A 274 17.61 7.24 39.24
N PRO A 275 18.66 7.81 39.84
CA PRO A 275 18.85 9.25 39.91
C PRO A 275 18.96 9.86 38.50
N SER A 276 18.55 11.13 38.38
CA SER A 276 18.86 11.95 37.21
C SER A 276 19.85 13.06 37.54
N LEU A 277 20.72 13.39 36.60
CA LEU A 277 21.73 14.43 36.70
C LEU A 277 21.53 15.43 35.54
N SER A 278 21.32 16.69 35.86
CA SER A 278 21.17 17.76 34.87
C SER A 278 22.13 18.90 35.12
N LEU A 279 22.66 19.45 34.04
CA LEU A 279 23.46 20.69 34.04
C LEU A 279 22.55 21.80 33.55
N ASN A 280 22.47 22.89 34.33
CA ASN A 280 21.69 24.07 34.04
C ASN A 280 22.61 25.28 34.02
N ALA A 281 22.50 26.10 32.98
CA ALA A 281 23.17 27.38 32.87
C ALA A 281 22.12 28.47 32.59
N GLY A 282 22.32 29.63 33.15
CA GLY A 282 21.40 30.73 32.94
C GLY A 282 22.05 32.09 33.12
N MET A 283 21.47 33.07 32.51
CA MET A 283 21.70 34.46 32.80
C MET A 283 20.39 35.21 32.77
N SER A 284 20.22 36.10 33.72
CA SER A 284 19.02 36.93 33.81
C SER A 284 19.39 38.36 34.13
N THR A 285 18.56 39.26 33.69
CA THR A 285 18.63 40.70 34.05
C THR A 285 17.20 41.24 34.04
N GLY A 286 17.00 42.37 34.70
CA GLY A 286 15.69 43.03 34.72
C GLY A 286 15.81 44.49 35.08
N PHE A 287 14.78 45.24 34.79
CA PHE A 287 14.66 46.65 35.18
C PHE A 287 13.23 47.01 35.58
N THR A 288 13.09 48.06 36.38
CA THR A 288 11.81 48.66 36.80
C THR A 288 11.83 50.13 36.38
N GLU A 289 10.67 50.75 36.29
CA GLU A 289 10.53 52.17 35.96
C GLU A 289 11.17 53.11 37.00
N ALA A 290 11.48 52.61 38.20
CA ALA A 290 11.97 53.43 39.34
C ALA A 290 13.43 53.92 39.20
N ALA A 291 14.23 53.44 38.22
CA ALA A 291 15.61 53.81 38.04
C ALA A 291 16.08 53.73 36.56
N GLU A 292 17.26 54.29 36.23
CA GLU A 292 17.79 54.30 34.88
C GLU A 292 18.02 52.87 34.35
N MET A 293 17.46 52.54 33.20
CA MET A 293 17.47 51.23 32.58
C MET A 293 18.88 50.66 32.40
N GLY A 294 19.83 51.50 31.94
CA GLY A 294 21.19 51.04 31.66
C GLY A 294 21.98 50.61 32.90
N SER A 295 21.77 51.29 34.04
CA SER A 295 22.38 50.95 35.32
C SER A 295 21.76 49.67 35.92
N GLN A 296 20.44 49.48 35.80
CA GLN A 296 19.75 48.31 36.28
C GLN A 296 20.07 47.07 35.49
N LEU A 297 20.21 47.14 34.15
CA LEU A 297 20.61 46.03 33.32
C LEU A 297 21.99 45.51 33.69
N LYS A 298 22.94 46.41 34.05
CA LYS A 298 24.28 46.01 34.52
C LYS A 298 24.28 45.43 35.92
N SER A 299 23.61 46.06 36.84
CA SER A 299 23.57 45.61 38.24
C SER A 299 22.70 44.39 38.48
N GLY A 300 21.68 44.19 37.62
CA GLY A 300 20.77 43.04 37.65
C GLY A 300 21.30 41.82 36.87
N PHE A 301 22.42 41.91 36.15
CA PHE A 301 22.98 40.81 35.39
C PHE A 301 23.48 39.71 36.33
N SER A 302 22.82 38.53 36.24
CA SER A 302 23.06 37.42 37.15
C SER A 302 23.29 36.11 36.33
N PRO A 303 24.57 35.79 36.03
CA PRO A 303 24.90 34.50 35.44
C PRO A 303 24.84 33.37 36.50
N SER A 304 24.37 32.19 36.14
CA SER A 304 24.32 31.03 37.02
C SER A 304 24.73 29.76 36.25
N LEU A 305 25.40 28.86 36.95
CA LEU A 305 25.70 27.53 36.49
C LEU A 305 25.43 26.58 37.67
N GLY A 306 24.63 25.57 37.43
CA GLY A 306 24.19 24.62 38.45
C GLY A 306 24.17 23.21 37.98
N LEU A 307 24.57 22.29 38.84
CA LEU A 307 24.45 20.87 38.68
C LEU A 307 23.30 20.36 39.60
N SER A 308 22.32 19.73 39.06
CA SER A 308 21.18 19.21 39.83
C SER A 308 21.13 17.69 39.79
N VAL A 309 21.07 17.07 40.96
CA VAL A 309 20.83 15.62 41.13
C VAL A 309 19.43 15.44 41.71
N SER A 310 18.58 14.71 40.99
CA SER A 310 17.25 14.33 41.49
C SER A 310 17.18 12.85 41.77
N ILE A 311 16.93 12.46 43.02
CA ILE A 311 16.84 11.05 43.45
C ILE A 311 15.38 10.74 43.78
N PRO A 312 14.71 9.85 43.02
CA PRO A 312 13.31 9.50 43.27
C PRO A 312 13.20 8.55 44.50
N VAL A 313 12.93 9.11 45.70
CA VAL A 313 12.78 8.30 46.91
C VAL A 313 11.39 7.63 46.98
N PHE A 314 10.35 8.40 46.74
CA PHE A 314 8.96 7.91 46.67
C PHE A 314 8.11 8.74 45.71
N ARG A 315 7.50 8.10 44.73
CA ARG A 315 6.68 8.73 43.68
C ARG A 315 5.29 8.06 43.60
N ASN A 316 4.63 7.86 44.74
CA ASN A 316 3.27 7.30 44.80
C ASN A 316 3.08 6.01 43.97
N ASN A 317 4.07 5.10 44.02
CA ASN A 317 4.13 3.86 43.22
C ASN A 317 4.14 4.07 41.66
N GLN A 318 4.33 5.29 41.16
CA GLN A 318 4.30 5.59 39.73
C GLN A 318 5.31 4.73 38.92
N ASN A 319 6.55 4.62 39.39
CA ASN A 319 7.58 3.80 38.73
C ASN A 319 7.20 2.32 38.72
N LYS A 320 6.69 1.79 39.85
CA LYS A 320 6.20 0.41 39.94
C LYS A 320 5.07 0.13 38.93
N SER A 321 4.12 1.04 38.84
CA SER A 321 3.01 0.94 37.89
C SER A 321 3.47 1.06 36.44
N SER A 322 4.46 1.91 36.14
CA SER A 322 5.03 2.05 34.78
C SER A 322 5.76 0.78 34.35
N VAL A 323 6.58 0.18 35.24
CA VAL A 323 7.24 -1.11 34.98
C VAL A 323 6.21 -2.24 34.81
N ALA A 324 5.13 -2.26 35.63
CA ALA A 324 4.09 -3.27 35.46
C ALA A 324 3.37 -3.12 34.11
N ARG A 325 3.00 -1.89 33.71
CA ARG A 325 2.40 -1.63 32.39
C ARG A 325 3.33 -2.03 31.25
N ALA A 326 4.62 -1.71 31.34
CA ALA A 326 5.59 -2.09 30.32
C ALA A 326 5.74 -3.61 30.16
N ARG A 327 5.68 -4.37 31.29
CA ARG A 327 5.66 -5.85 31.23
C ARG A 327 4.43 -6.40 30.51
N TYR A 328 3.25 -5.85 30.79
CA TYR A 328 2.04 -6.23 30.05
C TYR A 328 2.13 -5.80 28.58
N GLY A 329 2.77 -4.66 28.27
CA GLY A 329 3.07 -4.24 26.90
C GLY A 329 3.88 -5.26 26.12
N ILE A 330 4.91 -5.88 26.73
CA ILE A 330 5.66 -6.98 26.11
C ILE A 330 4.75 -8.18 25.84
N THR A 331 3.90 -8.54 26.79
CA THR A 331 2.96 -9.65 26.61
C THR A 331 2.00 -9.39 25.46
N THR A 332 1.47 -8.15 25.36
CA THR A 332 0.61 -7.73 24.25
C THR A 332 1.35 -7.84 22.92
N ALA A 333 2.56 -7.28 22.83
CA ALA A 333 3.36 -7.33 21.60
C ALA A 333 3.70 -8.77 21.16
N ALA A 334 3.97 -9.67 22.13
CA ALA A 334 4.19 -11.09 21.86
C ALA A 334 2.93 -11.81 21.34
N LEU A 335 1.75 -11.44 21.85
CA LEU A 335 0.46 -11.95 21.34
C LEU A 335 0.14 -11.40 19.96
N ASP A 336 0.46 -10.13 19.68
CA ASP A 336 0.30 -9.52 18.37
C ASP A 336 1.23 -10.18 17.33
N GLU A 337 2.49 -10.47 17.69
CA GLU A 337 3.41 -11.25 16.86
C GLU A 337 2.85 -12.64 16.55
N LEU A 338 2.34 -13.34 17.57
CA LEU A 338 1.72 -14.65 17.38
C LEU A 338 0.50 -14.58 16.47
N ASN A 339 -0.34 -13.55 16.64
CA ASN A 339 -1.51 -13.33 15.78
C ASN A 339 -1.11 -13.07 14.32
N THR A 340 -0.08 -12.26 14.09
CA THR A 340 0.47 -12.00 12.75
C THR A 340 0.99 -13.28 12.09
N ARG A 341 1.69 -14.13 12.85
CA ARG A 341 2.15 -15.46 12.38
C ARG A 341 0.98 -16.38 12.03
N ASN A 342 -0.07 -16.40 12.86
CA ASN A 342 -1.27 -17.20 12.60
C ASN A 342 -2.04 -16.68 11.38
N GLN A 343 -2.11 -15.37 11.20
CA GLN A 343 -2.75 -14.76 10.03
C GLN A 343 -1.99 -15.12 8.75
N LEU A 344 -0.67 -14.97 8.73
CA LEU A 344 0.18 -15.37 7.61
C LEU A 344 0.01 -16.86 7.28
N ARG A 345 -0.03 -17.72 8.32
CA ARG A 345 -0.26 -19.15 8.11
C ARG A 345 -1.58 -19.42 7.43
N LYS A 346 -2.67 -18.78 7.90
CA LYS A 346 -4.00 -18.90 7.29
C LYS A 346 -3.97 -18.46 5.82
N GLU A 347 -3.34 -17.33 5.52
CA GLU A 347 -3.24 -16.79 4.16
C GLU A 347 -2.48 -17.73 3.23
N VAL A 348 -1.37 -18.29 3.69
CA VAL A 348 -0.58 -19.27 2.91
C VAL A 348 -1.37 -20.56 2.71
N GLU A 349 -1.99 -21.12 3.76
CA GLU A 349 -2.83 -22.32 3.63
C GLU A 349 -3.99 -22.09 2.65
N GLN A 350 -4.64 -20.92 2.70
CA GLN A 350 -5.68 -20.56 1.75
C GLN A 350 -5.15 -20.43 0.33
N ALA A 351 -4.01 -19.78 0.11
CA ALA A 351 -3.39 -19.65 -1.20
C ALA A 351 -3.07 -21.01 -1.85
N VAL A 352 -2.55 -21.95 -1.06
CA VAL A 352 -2.26 -23.31 -1.56
C VAL A 352 -3.54 -24.07 -1.90
N LEU A 353 -4.57 -23.99 -1.04
CA LEU A 353 -5.88 -24.62 -1.32
C LEU A 353 -6.56 -23.99 -2.54
N ASP A 354 -6.49 -22.67 -2.68
CA ASP A 354 -7.04 -21.96 -3.85
C ASP A 354 -6.31 -22.38 -5.14
N ALA A 355 -4.99 -22.57 -5.11
CA ALA A 355 -4.24 -23.05 -6.25
C ALA A 355 -4.59 -24.51 -6.61
N GLN A 356 -4.75 -25.40 -5.64
CA GLN A 356 -5.21 -26.76 -5.86
C GLN A 356 -6.61 -26.79 -6.47
N SER A 357 -7.54 -26.02 -5.90
CA SER A 357 -8.92 -25.91 -6.42
C SER A 357 -8.94 -25.31 -7.83
N ALA A 358 -8.12 -24.30 -8.10
CA ALA A 358 -8.00 -23.70 -9.42
C ALA A 358 -7.45 -24.69 -10.45
N GLY A 359 -6.47 -25.53 -10.08
CA GLY A 359 -5.93 -26.59 -10.94
C GLY A 359 -7.00 -27.62 -11.34
N ILE A 360 -7.75 -28.13 -10.37
CA ILE A 360 -8.87 -29.07 -10.63
C ILE A 360 -9.96 -28.40 -11.49
N SER A 361 -10.27 -27.13 -11.21
CA SER A 361 -11.27 -26.38 -11.97
C SER A 361 -10.82 -26.15 -13.43
N TYR A 362 -9.55 -25.88 -13.64
CA TYR A 362 -8.99 -25.71 -14.98
C TYR A 362 -9.03 -27.00 -15.77
N GLU A 363 -8.61 -28.14 -15.20
CA GLU A 363 -8.69 -29.46 -15.84
C GLU A 363 -10.13 -29.83 -16.22
N ALA A 364 -11.07 -29.58 -15.30
CA ALA A 364 -12.50 -29.81 -15.57
C ALA A 364 -13.03 -28.90 -16.70
N ALA A 365 -12.60 -27.63 -16.74
CA ALA A 365 -12.99 -26.68 -17.78
C ALA A 365 -12.40 -27.04 -19.15
N VAL A 366 -11.17 -27.55 -19.20
CA VAL A 366 -10.55 -28.08 -20.44
C VAL A 366 -11.39 -29.25 -20.97
N ASN A 367 -11.69 -30.25 -20.14
CA ASN A 367 -12.49 -31.38 -20.52
C ASN A 367 -13.92 -30.98 -20.98
N GLN A 368 -14.54 -29.99 -20.31
CA GLN A 368 -15.83 -29.45 -20.71
C GLN A 368 -15.74 -28.77 -22.08
N TYR A 369 -14.72 -27.98 -22.33
CA TYR A 369 -14.51 -27.28 -23.60
C TYR A 369 -14.30 -28.29 -24.74
N GLU A 370 -13.42 -29.27 -24.59
CA GLU A 370 -13.16 -30.32 -25.58
C GLU A 370 -14.43 -31.10 -25.94
N ALA A 371 -15.21 -31.49 -24.96
CA ALA A 371 -16.48 -32.16 -25.20
C ALA A 371 -17.53 -31.24 -25.88
N SER A 372 -17.57 -29.97 -25.51
CA SER A 372 -18.54 -29.01 -26.08
C SER A 372 -18.21 -28.65 -27.51
N ILE A 373 -16.91 -28.48 -27.87
CA ILE A 373 -16.50 -28.19 -29.25
C ILE A 373 -16.80 -29.35 -30.17
N GLU A 374 -16.55 -30.59 -29.74
CA GLU A 374 -16.86 -31.76 -30.54
C GLU A 374 -18.41 -31.91 -30.75
N THR A 375 -19.18 -31.67 -29.68
CA THR A 375 -20.65 -31.69 -29.77
C THR A 375 -21.17 -30.61 -30.70
N TYR A 376 -20.60 -29.41 -30.63
CA TYR A 376 -20.95 -28.30 -31.51
C TYR A 376 -20.62 -28.59 -32.97
N ASN A 377 -19.45 -29.16 -33.28
CA ASN A 377 -19.05 -29.51 -34.63
C ASN A 377 -20.04 -30.50 -35.25
N VAL A 378 -20.43 -31.52 -34.50
CA VAL A 378 -21.46 -32.50 -34.95
C VAL A 378 -22.84 -31.83 -35.15
N ALA A 379 -23.22 -30.92 -34.26
CA ALA A 379 -24.47 -30.16 -34.35
C ALA A 379 -24.48 -29.25 -35.57
N GLU A 380 -23.35 -28.56 -35.85
CA GLU A 380 -23.18 -27.70 -37.01
C GLU A 380 -23.35 -28.46 -38.33
N GLU A 381 -22.71 -29.62 -38.45
CA GLU A 381 -22.85 -30.46 -39.65
C GLU A 381 -24.30 -30.95 -39.83
N LYS A 382 -24.97 -31.40 -38.76
CA LYS A 382 -26.39 -31.78 -38.81
C LYS A 382 -27.30 -30.62 -39.20
N PHE A 383 -27.01 -29.42 -38.68
CA PHE A 383 -27.78 -28.23 -39.01
C PHE A 383 -27.59 -27.82 -40.48
N LYS A 384 -26.34 -27.89 -40.99
CA LYS A 384 -26.01 -27.63 -42.41
C LYS A 384 -26.73 -28.59 -43.35
N LEU A 385 -26.91 -29.85 -42.96
CA LEU A 385 -27.61 -30.89 -43.71
C LEU A 385 -29.14 -30.86 -43.50
N GLY A 386 -29.67 -29.96 -42.71
CA GLY A 386 -31.10 -29.87 -42.38
C GLY A 386 -31.63 -31.00 -41.47
N ALA A 387 -30.74 -31.72 -40.81
CA ALA A 387 -31.05 -32.83 -39.89
C ALA A 387 -31.19 -32.39 -38.42
N MET A 388 -31.07 -31.10 -38.14
CA MET A 388 -31.26 -30.50 -36.81
C MET A 388 -32.00 -29.18 -36.97
N ASN A 389 -32.89 -28.89 -36.02
CA ASN A 389 -33.57 -27.58 -35.98
C ASN A 389 -32.70 -26.49 -35.38
N SER A 390 -33.08 -25.23 -35.62
CA SER A 390 -32.33 -24.05 -35.16
C SER A 390 -32.23 -23.93 -33.64
N VAL A 391 -33.25 -24.36 -32.90
CA VAL A 391 -33.29 -24.30 -31.43
C VAL A 391 -32.23 -25.22 -30.83
N ASP A 392 -32.20 -26.48 -31.24
CA ASP A 392 -31.24 -27.47 -30.74
C ASP A 392 -29.80 -27.08 -31.11
N PHE A 393 -29.58 -26.53 -32.30
CA PHE A 393 -28.29 -26.00 -32.73
C PHE A 393 -27.81 -24.84 -31.83
N LEU A 394 -28.69 -23.85 -31.56
CA LEU A 394 -28.37 -22.71 -30.70
C LEU A 394 -28.09 -23.14 -29.26
N ILE A 395 -28.72 -24.19 -28.75
CA ILE A 395 -28.39 -24.77 -27.43
C ILE A 395 -26.94 -25.25 -27.42
N GLN A 396 -26.48 -25.99 -28.44
CA GLN A 396 -25.09 -26.49 -28.50
C GLN A 396 -24.09 -25.33 -28.64
N LYS A 397 -24.44 -24.30 -29.43
CA LYS A 397 -23.64 -23.08 -29.55
C LYS A 397 -23.50 -22.34 -28.21
N THR A 398 -24.60 -22.23 -27.47
CA THR A 398 -24.57 -21.60 -26.14
C THR A 398 -23.75 -22.40 -25.14
N ASN A 399 -23.82 -23.75 -25.22
CA ASN A 399 -23.03 -24.64 -24.38
C ASN A 399 -21.52 -24.46 -24.66
N LEU A 400 -21.14 -24.37 -25.94
CA LEU A 400 -19.73 -24.11 -26.33
C LEU A 400 -19.26 -22.76 -25.82
N THR A 401 -20.02 -21.67 -26.06
CA THR A 401 -19.68 -20.32 -25.57
C THR A 401 -19.51 -20.27 -24.06
N SER A 402 -20.38 -20.99 -23.33
CA SER A 402 -20.27 -21.10 -21.87
C SER A 402 -19.01 -21.87 -21.45
N ALA A 403 -18.67 -22.95 -22.16
CA ALA A 403 -17.46 -23.73 -21.89
C ALA A 403 -16.19 -22.94 -22.18
N GLU A 404 -16.13 -22.15 -23.26
CA GLU A 404 -15.03 -21.24 -23.58
C GLU A 404 -14.84 -20.16 -22.48
N SER A 405 -15.93 -19.56 -22.04
CA SER A 405 -15.90 -18.56 -20.96
C SER A 405 -15.41 -19.15 -19.63
N ASN A 406 -15.86 -20.38 -19.31
CA ASN A 406 -15.45 -21.09 -18.10
C ASN A 406 -13.95 -21.46 -18.16
N LEU A 407 -13.47 -21.93 -19.32
CA LEU A 407 -12.07 -22.27 -19.54
C LEU A 407 -11.18 -21.05 -19.37
N LEU A 408 -11.56 -19.93 -20.01
CA LEU A 408 -10.83 -18.66 -19.90
C LEU A 408 -10.75 -18.19 -18.45
N GLN A 409 -11.86 -18.19 -17.73
CA GLN A 409 -11.90 -17.81 -16.32
C GLN A 409 -11.01 -18.73 -15.45
N ALA A 410 -11.11 -20.04 -15.65
CA ALA A 410 -10.32 -21.03 -14.91
C ALA A 410 -8.82 -20.89 -15.19
N LYS A 411 -8.45 -20.63 -16.44
CA LYS A 411 -7.07 -20.37 -16.89
C LYS A 411 -6.43 -19.20 -16.11
N TYR A 412 -7.06 -18.04 -16.12
CA TYR A 412 -6.51 -16.86 -15.44
C TYR A 412 -6.55 -16.96 -13.91
N LYS A 413 -7.57 -17.63 -13.36
CA LYS A 413 -7.64 -17.92 -11.93
C LYS A 413 -6.48 -18.82 -11.48
N LEU A 414 -6.12 -19.84 -12.28
CA LEU A 414 -5.01 -20.74 -11.98
C LEU A 414 -3.67 -19.99 -11.97
N VAL A 415 -3.41 -19.19 -13.02
CA VAL A 415 -2.20 -18.37 -13.09
C VAL A 415 -2.06 -17.42 -11.93
N TYR A 416 -3.16 -16.72 -11.58
CA TYR A 416 -3.20 -15.85 -10.42
C TYR A 416 -2.83 -16.60 -9.13
N SER A 417 -3.44 -17.76 -8.90
CA SER A 417 -3.19 -18.58 -7.71
C SER A 417 -1.73 -19.05 -7.62
N TYR A 418 -1.09 -19.41 -8.75
CA TYR A 418 0.32 -19.78 -8.78
C TYR A 418 1.22 -18.58 -8.42
N LYS A 419 0.92 -17.40 -8.96
CA LYS A 419 1.67 -16.18 -8.66
C LYS A 419 1.51 -15.72 -7.21
N ILE A 420 0.38 -15.99 -6.56
CA ILE A 420 0.20 -15.75 -5.12
C ILE A 420 1.11 -16.68 -4.30
N ILE A 421 1.31 -17.94 -4.70
CA ILE A 421 2.26 -18.82 -4.03
C ILE A 421 3.70 -18.29 -4.20
N ASP A 422 4.09 -17.89 -5.43
CA ASP A 422 5.39 -17.28 -5.71
C ASP A 422 5.62 -16.04 -4.83
N PHE A 423 4.59 -15.20 -4.67
CA PHE A 423 4.63 -14.02 -3.79
C PHE A 423 4.92 -14.39 -2.33
N TYR A 424 4.25 -15.40 -1.76
CA TYR A 424 4.52 -15.82 -0.38
C TYR A 424 5.91 -16.44 -0.22
N ARG A 425 6.47 -17.01 -1.25
CA ARG A 425 7.85 -17.53 -1.27
C ARG A 425 8.90 -16.44 -1.46
N GLY A 426 8.50 -15.20 -1.74
CA GLY A 426 9.39 -14.09 -2.03
C GLY A 426 10.02 -14.14 -3.42
N ILE A 427 9.43 -14.90 -4.35
CA ILE A 427 9.86 -14.94 -5.76
C ILE A 427 9.31 -13.70 -6.47
N PRO A 428 10.15 -12.96 -7.22
CA PRO A 428 9.70 -11.78 -7.97
C PRO A 428 8.57 -12.11 -8.95
N LEU A 429 7.53 -11.27 -8.96
CA LEU A 429 6.39 -11.44 -9.85
C LEU A 429 6.73 -10.98 -11.27
N SER A 430 6.89 -11.92 -12.17
CA SER A 430 7.10 -11.73 -13.60
C SER A 430 6.37 -12.79 -14.41
N PHE A 431 6.15 -12.51 -15.70
CA PHE A 431 5.63 -13.48 -16.67
C PHE A 431 6.69 -13.84 -17.67
#